data_cdf44d24202cca2fd39fb52744232f0d
#
_entry.id   cdf44d24202cca2fd39fb52744232f0d
#
_cell.length_a   1.000
_cell.length_b   1.000
_cell.length_c   1.000
_cell.angle_alpha   90.00
_cell.angle_beta   90.00
_cell.angle_gamma   90.00
#
_symmetry.space_group_name_H-M   'P 1'
#
loop_
_entity.id
_entity.type
_entity.pdbx_description
1 polymer ?
#
loop_
_entity_poly.entity_id
_entity_poly.type
_entity_poly.pdbx_seq_one_letter_code
_entity_poly.pdbx_strand_id
1 'polypeptide(L)'
;QIRERNQDIHIVILSGHSNFAYAQKAIELGVTRYLLKPTNPRELIAVLEGIEKELNQGREAAMDGKQLSREAEAGPAADGDGVGNLLVQKAIQYVEVHYGGRITLKDMSEELHLSPNYLCELFKRHTGKNLMEYVTEYRMMKARTYLNHVEYKVSDVAEMVGYKEAKYFSSTFKKIYGMTPLEYRNKR
;
A
#
# COMPACT_ATOMS: atom_id res chain seq x y z
N GLN A 1 10.57 13.13 25.01
CA GLN A 1 11.05 12.80 26.38
C GLN A 1 11.83 11.46 26.43
N ILE A 2 11.33 10.33 25.86
CA ILE A 2 12.08 9.05 25.91
C ILE A 2 13.35 9.13 25.04
N ARG A 3 13.23 9.57 23.79
CA ARG A 3 14.35 9.74 22.84
C ARG A 3 15.36 10.82 23.26
N GLU A 4 14.93 11.84 23.99
CA GLU A 4 15.82 12.87 24.55
C GLU A 4 16.75 12.32 25.61
N ARG A 5 16.36 11.24 26.27
CA ARG A 5 17.16 10.58 27.34
C ARG A 5 18.04 9.45 26.80
N ASN A 6 17.60 8.79 25.72
CA ASN A 6 18.36 7.70 25.10
C ASN A 6 18.00 7.59 23.62
N GLN A 7 18.95 7.87 22.73
CA GLN A 7 18.78 7.85 21.28
C GLN A 7 18.79 6.42 20.71
N ASP A 8 19.42 5.47 21.42
CA ASP A 8 19.61 4.10 20.95
C ASP A 8 18.47 3.15 21.36
N ILE A 9 17.43 3.67 22.02
CA ILE A 9 16.30 2.84 22.43
C ILE A 9 15.38 2.51 21.27
N HIS A 10 15.05 1.24 21.10
CA HIS A 10 14.04 0.79 20.17
C HIS A 10 12.66 0.83 20.82
N ILE A 11 11.70 1.52 20.18
CA ILE A 11 10.35 1.70 20.71
C ILE A 11 9.38 0.97 19.77
N VAL A 12 8.63 0.01 20.31
CA VAL A 12 7.56 -0.70 19.61
C VAL A 12 6.23 -0.33 20.26
N ILE A 13 5.28 0.16 19.46
CA ILE A 13 3.91 0.47 19.92
C ILE A 13 2.96 -0.63 19.45
N LEU A 14 2.19 -1.18 20.40
CA LEU A 14 1.08 -2.11 20.16
C LEU A 14 -0.23 -1.35 20.41
N SER A 15 -1.03 -1.11 19.38
CA SER A 15 -2.27 -0.32 19.47
C SER A 15 -3.49 -1.11 19.00
N GLY A 16 -4.60 -0.98 19.71
CA GLY A 16 -5.92 -1.46 19.26
C GLY A 16 -6.63 -0.49 18.30
N HIS A 17 -6.04 0.69 18.04
CA HIS A 17 -6.64 1.72 17.20
C HIS A 17 -5.94 1.76 15.85
N SER A 18 -6.69 1.54 14.79
CA SER A 18 -6.23 1.65 13.40
C SER A 18 -6.14 3.11 12.89
N ASN A 19 -6.14 4.09 13.81
CA ASN A 19 -6.07 5.49 13.42
C ASN A 19 -4.68 5.86 12.94
N PHE A 20 -4.61 6.19 11.65
CA PHE A 20 -3.38 6.57 10.95
C PHE A 20 -2.64 7.76 11.58
N ALA A 21 -3.37 8.73 12.11
CA ALA A 21 -2.75 9.88 12.76
C ALA A 21 -1.83 9.46 13.93
N TYR A 22 -2.17 8.39 14.64
CA TYR A 22 -1.34 7.86 15.71
C TYR A 22 -0.09 7.15 15.18
N ALA A 23 -0.23 6.38 14.09
CA ALA A 23 0.90 5.71 13.45
C ALA A 23 1.87 6.74 12.85
N GLN A 24 1.35 7.76 12.15
CA GLN A 24 2.15 8.85 11.61
C GLN A 24 2.88 9.62 12.72
N LYS A 25 2.18 9.97 13.80
CA LYS A 25 2.80 10.65 14.94
C LYS A 25 3.87 9.80 15.62
N ALA A 26 3.66 8.49 15.69
CA ALA A 26 4.66 7.55 16.20
C ALA A 26 5.93 7.55 15.34
N ILE A 27 5.79 7.55 14.00
CA ILE A 27 6.91 7.63 13.06
C ILE A 27 7.67 8.96 13.21
N GLU A 28 6.96 10.09 13.26
CA GLU A 28 7.56 11.42 13.50
C GLU A 28 8.35 11.48 14.82
N LEU A 29 7.90 10.74 15.82
CA LEU A 29 8.57 10.63 17.13
C LEU A 29 9.68 9.56 17.16
N GLY A 30 10.01 8.96 16.02
CA GLY A 30 11.08 7.98 15.88
C GLY A 30 10.80 6.64 16.55
N VAL A 31 9.53 6.20 16.56
CA VAL A 31 9.16 4.85 17.02
C VAL A 31 9.68 3.81 16.03
N THR A 32 10.35 2.78 16.52
CA THR A 32 10.96 1.74 15.68
C THR A 32 9.90 0.92 14.96
N ARG A 33 8.78 0.59 15.63
CA ARG A 33 7.69 -0.22 15.06
C ARG A 33 6.33 0.17 15.67
N TYR A 34 5.28 0.10 14.84
CA TYR A 34 3.89 0.29 15.26
C TYR A 34 3.06 -0.90 14.80
N LEU A 35 2.52 -1.69 15.72
CA LEU A 35 1.75 -2.90 15.44
C LEU A 35 0.29 -2.72 15.89
N LEU A 36 -0.64 -3.27 15.11
CA LEU A 36 -2.07 -3.26 15.44
C LEU A 36 -2.47 -4.54 16.16
N LYS A 37 -3.32 -4.40 17.18
CA LYS A 37 -3.98 -5.54 17.84
C LYS A 37 -5.24 -5.95 17.08
N PRO A 38 -5.52 -7.26 16.92
CA PRO A 38 -4.76 -8.40 17.42
C PRO A 38 -3.48 -8.64 16.61
N THR A 39 -2.33 -8.65 17.28
CA THR A 39 -1.02 -8.84 16.65
C THR A 39 -0.79 -10.33 16.39
N ASN A 40 -0.39 -10.69 15.18
CA ASN A 40 0.05 -12.05 14.88
C ASN A 40 1.35 -12.35 15.65
N PRO A 41 1.43 -13.44 16.44
CA PRO A 41 2.65 -13.79 17.17
C PRO A 41 3.90 -13.88 16.27
N ARG A 42 3.77 -14.36 15.04
CA ARG A 42 4.89 -14.43 14.07
C ARG A 42 5.39 -13.04 13.66
N GLU A 43 4.48 -12.08 13.50
CA GLU A 43 4.79 -10.69 13.19
C GLU A 43 5.56 -10.02 14.34
N LEU A 44 5.13 -10.25 15.57
CA LEU A 44 5.82 -9.74 16.74
C LEU A 44 7.23 -10.33 16.89
N ILE A 45 7.38 -11.64 16.66
CA ILE A 45 8.68 -12.32 16.71
C ILE A 45 9.62 -11.74 15.63
N ALA A 46 9.16 -11.62 14.39
CA ALA A 46 9.95 -11.07 13.28
C ALA A 46 10.44 -9.63 13.57
N VAL A 47 9.59 -8.81 14.20
CA VAL A 47 9.96 -7.46 14.63
C VAL A 47 11.06 -7.49 15.70
N LEU A 48 10.95 -8.37 16.68
CA LEU A 48 11.95 -8.51 17.77
C LEU A 48 13.28 -9.04 17.23
N GLU A 49 13.25 -10.03 16.35
CA GLU A 49 14.46 -10.57 15.67
C GLU A 49 15.15 -9.50 14.81
N GLY A 50 14.36 -8.66 14.10
CA GLY A 50 14.89 -7.52 13.35
C GLY A 50 15.63 -6.52 14.24
N ILE A 51 15.03 -6.15 15.37
CA ILE A 51 15.63 -5.24 16.35
C ILE A 51 16.91 -5.86 16.98
N GLU A 52 16.88 -7.15 17.31
CA GLU A 52 18.05 -7.85 17.84
C GLU A 52 19.22 -7.83 16.85
N LYS A 53 18.94 -8.05 15.57
CA LYS A 53 19.94 -7.99 14.50
C LYS A 53 20.52 -6.58 14.34
N GLU A 54 19.71 -5.53 14.41
CA GLU A 54 20.16 -4.14 14.36
C GLU A 54 21.06 -3.81 15.57
N LEU A 55 20.68 -4.25 16.77
CA LEU A 55 21.48 -4.06 18.00
C LEU A 55 22.83 -4.78 17.93
N ASN A 56 22.87 -5.98 17.35
CA ASN A 56 24.10 -6.75 17.22
C ASN A 56 25.03 -6.16 16.16
N GLN A 57 24.49 -5.68 15.02
CA GLN A 57 25.29 -4.99 14.00
C GLN A 57 25.86 -3.67 14.50
N GLY A 58 25.13 -2.92 15.32
CA GLY A 58 25.60 -1.71 15.96
C GLY A 58 26.75 -1.96 16.95
N ARG A 59 26.82 -3.15 17.55
CA ARG A 59 27.93 -3.56 18.43
C ARG A 59 29.18 -3.96 17.65
N GLU A 60 29.03 -4.58 16.47
CA GLU A 60 30.15 -4.95 15.60
C GLU A 60 30.75 -3.73 14.89
N ALA A 61 29.92 -2.77 14.48
CA ALA A 61 30.35 -1.51 13.84
C ALA A 61 31.10 -0.56 14.78
N ALA A 62 30.95 -0.72 16.10
CA ALA A 62 31.71 0.06 17.08
C ALA A 62 33.17 -0.41 17.25
N MET A 63 33.56 -1.55 16.67
CA MET A 63 34.91 -2.08 16.69
C MET A 63 35.74 -1.79 15.43
N ASP A 64 35.12 -1.34 14.33
CA ASP A 64 35.86 -1.02 13.10
C ASP A 64 35.49 0.39 12.63
N GLY A 65 36.32 1.36 13.06
CA GLY A 65 36.20 2.73 12.55
C GLY A 65 36.82 2.83 11.16
N LYS A 66 36.03 3.12 10.16
CA LYS A 66 36.27 4.05 9.05
C LYS A 66 35.45 3.75 7.81
N GLN A 67 34.96 4.86 7.32
CA GLN A 67 34.51 5.19 5.94
C GLN A 67 33.00 5.21 5.76
N LEU A 68 32.46 6.42 5.88
CA LEU A 68 32.28 7.59 4.97
C LEU A 68 31.40 7.34 3.73
N SER A 69 30.28 8.06 3.80
CA SER A 69 29.66 8.81 2.70
C SER A 69 29.20 8.06 1.45
N ARG A 70 27.89 7.93 1.37
CA ARG A 70 27.06 8.25 0.21
C ARG A 70 25.62 8.28 0.67
N GLU A 71 25.17 9.45 1.08
CA GLU A 71 24.21 10.35 0.44
C GLU A 71 22.98 9.66 -0.12
N ALA A 72 21.86 9.81 0.66
CA ALA A 72 20.82 10.80 0.34
C ALA A 72 20.16 10.58 -1.01
N GLU A 73 19.15 9.76 -1.01
CA GLU A 73 17.85 9.81 -1.67
C GLU A 73 17.09 8.48 -1.47
N ALA A 74 17.25 7.86 -0.31
CA ALA A 74 16.39 6.77 0.12
C ALA A 74 15.41 7.32 1.15
N GLY A 75 14.14 7.38 0.81
CA GLY A 75 13.07 7.48 1.79
C GLY A 75 13.27 6.40 2.87
N PRO A 76 12.65 6.52 4.06
CA PRO A 76 13.00 5.74 5.24
C PRO A 76 12.93 4.23 4.95
N ALA A 77 14.09 3.63 4.80
CA ALA A 77 14.25 2.19 4.71
C ALA A 77 14.17 1.61 6.13
N ALA A 78 12.99 1.31 6.58
CA ALA A 78 12.70 0.36 7.64
C ALA A 78 11.19 0.21 7.79
N ASP A 79 10.55 -0.38 6.78
CA ASP A 79 9.18 -0.84 6.91
C ASP A 79 9.18 -2.07 7.82
N GLY A 80 8.88 -1.84 9.10
CA GLY A 80 8.29 -2.90 9.87
C GLY A 80 7.02 -3.32 9.14
N ASP A 81 6.90 -4.59 8.78
CA ASP A 81 5.85 -5.20 7.96
C ASP A 81 4.43 -4.72 8.33
N GLY A 82 4.19 -4.29 9.57
CA GLY A 82 2.92 -3.79 10.06
C GLY A 82 2.53 -2.39 9.54
N VAL A 83 3.46 -1.45 9.43
CA VAL A 83 3.16 -0.08 8.95
C VAL A 83 3.01 -0.10 7.44
N GLY A 84 3.89 -0.82 6.75
CA GLY A 84 3.80 -1.02 5.31
C GLY A 84 2.47 -1.68 4.92
N ASN A 85 2.06 -2.70 5.64
CA ASN A 85 0.76 -3.35 5.43
C ASN A 85 -0.41 -2.38 5.66
N LEU A 86 -0.38 -1.56 6.72
CA LEU A 86 -1.42 -0.56 6.98
C LEU A 86 -1.52 0.48 5.85
N LEU A 87 -0.40 0.95 5.34
CA LEU A 87 -0.36 1.91 4.23
C LEU A 87 -0.90 1.28 2.93
N VAL A 88 -0.57 0.02 2.67
CA VAL A 88 -1.12 -0.73 1.54
C VAL A 88 -2.62 -0.94 1.68
N GLN A 89 -3.12 -1.28 2.87
CA GLN A 89 -4.56 -1.39 3.14
C GLN A 89 -5.29 -0.05 2.87
N LYS A 90 -4.70 1.07 3.22
CA LYS A 90 -5.25 2.39 2.91
C LYS A 90 -5.23 2.71 1.42
N ALA A 91 -4.16 2.33 0.71
CA ALA A 91 -4.13 2.48 -0.75
C ALA A 91 -5.25 1.64 -1.41
N ILE A 92 -5.48 0.42 -0.92
CA ILE A 92 -6.59 -0.44 -1.35
C ILE A 92 -7.93 0.23 -1.07
N GLN A 93 -8.15 0.70 0.15
CA GLN A 93 -9.38 1.40 0.53
C GLN A 93 -9.62 2.67 -0.31
N TYR A 94 -8.55 3.43 -0.62
CA TYR A 94 -8.64 4.56 -1.53
C TYR A 94 -9.15 4.14 -2.92
N VAL A 95 -8.62 3.04 -3.47
CA VAL A 95 -9.08 2.49 -4.74
C VAL A 95 -10.55 2.07 -4.65
N GLU A 96 -10.96 1.41 -3.58
CA GLU A 96 -12.33 0.94 -3.35
C GLU A 96 -13.36 2.08 -3.30
N VAL A 97 -12.97 3.22 -2.77
CA VAL A 97 -13.84 4.40 -2.69
C VAL A 97 -13.86 5.19 -4.00
N HIS A 98 -12.71 5.27 -4.71
CA HIS A 98 -12.55 6.21 -5.82
C HIS A 98 -12.49 5.55 -7.20
N TYR A 99 -12.64 4.21 -7.33
CA TYR A 99 -12.47 3.50 -8.61
C TYR A 99 -13.31 4.01 -9.76
N GLY A 100 -14.52 4.53 -9.50
CA GLY A 100 -15.40 5.11 -10.51
C GLY A 100 -14.98 6.49 -11.02
N GLY A 101 -14.04 7.14 -10.33
CA GLY A 101 -13.52 8.46 -10.68
C GLY A 101 -12.12 8.42 -11.29
N ARG A 102 -11.52 9.61 -11.41
CA ARG A 102 -10.12 9.73 -11.81
C ARG A 102 -9.23 9.37 -10.61
N ILE A 103 -8.44 8.34 -10.77
CA ILE A 103 -7.37 7.99 -9.83
C ILE A 103 -6.03 8.31 -10.49
N THR A 104 -5.20 9.12 -9.82
CA THR A 104 -3.81 9.31 -10.19
C THR A 104 -2.90 8.90 -9.05
N LEU A 105 -1.70 8.48 -9.38
CA LEU A 105 -0.68 8.16 -8.39
C LEU A 105 -0.37 9.37 -7.50
N LYS A 106 -0.41 10.58 -8.09
CA LYS A 106 -0.20 11.83 -7.37
C LYS A 106 -1.26 12.05 -6.30
N ASP A 107 -2.56 12.00 -6.67
CA ASP A 107 -3.66 12.23 -5.73
C ASP A 107 -3.61 11.23 -4.57
N MET A 108 -3.33 9.95 -4.87
CA MET A 108 -3.22 8.90 -3.87
C MET A 108 -2.00 9.10 -2.95
N SER A 109 -0.86 9.52 -3.49
CA SER A 109 0.34 9.76 -2.70
C SER A 109 0.20 10.98 -1.79
N GLU A 110 -0.48 12.02 -2.25
CA GLU A 110 -0.80 13.20 -1.43
C GLU A 110 -1.75 12.84 -0.28
N GLU A 111 -2.80 12.07 -0.56
CA GLU A 111 -3.77 11.60 0.47
C GLU A 111 -3.10 10.72 1.52
N LEU A 112 -2.18 9.86 1.11
CA LEU A 112 -1.46 8.96 2.02
C LEU A 112 -0.21 9.59 2.64
N HIS A 113 0.13 10.83 2.27
CA HIS A 113 1.34 11.54 2.69
C HIS A 113 2.63 10.75 2.40
N LEU A 114 2.69 10.12 1.23
CA LEU A 114 3.82 9.34 0.75
C LEU A 114 4.39 9.92 -0.53
N SER A 115 5.65 9.65 -0.83
CA SER A 115 6.16 9.92 -2.17
C SER A 115 5.57 8.91 -3.17
N PRO A 116 5.31 9.31 -4.44
CA PRO A 116 4.77 8.39 -5.45
C PRO A 116 5.62 7.15 -5.66
N ASN A 117 6.94 7.29 -5.65
CA ASN A 117 7.87 6.18 -5.83
C ASN A 117 7.79 5.19 -4.67
N TYR A 118 7.77 5.70 -3.44
CA TYR A 118 7.65 4.88 -2.24
C TYR A 118 6.32 4.13 -2.19
N LEU A 119 5.21 4.79 -2.51
CA LEU A 119 3.90 4.16 -2.60
C LEU A 119 3.87 2.99 -3.61
N CYS A 120 4.45 3.19 -4.81
CA CYS A 120 4.52 2.14 -5.83
C CYS A 120 5.36 0.94 -5.37
N GLU A 121 6.52 1.21 -4.77
CA GLU A 121 7.43 0.17 -4.29
C GLU A 121 6.80 -0.62 -3.13
N LEU A 122 6.25 0.09 -2.16
CA LEU A 122 5.57 -0.48 -1.00
C LEU A 122 4.40 -1.37 -1.44
N PHE A 123 3.55 -0.84 -2.31
CA PHE A 123 2.39 -1.58 -2.81
C PHE A 123 2.81 -2.86 -3.56
N LYS A 124 3.82 -2.75 -4.44
CA LYS A 124 4.36 -3.91 -5.17
C LYS A 124 4.98 -4.95 -4.24
N ARG A 125 5.72 -4.51 -3.21
CA ARG A 125 6.36 -5.39 -2.22
C ARG A 125 5.33 -6.24 -1.47
N HIS A 126 4.22 -5.63 -1.03
CA HIS A 126 3.21 -6.30 -0.22
C HIS A 126 2.16 -7.07 -1.03
N THR A 127 1.82 -6.60 -2.25
CA THR A 127 0.75 -7.22 -3.07
C THR A 127 1.29 -8.04 -4.23
N GLY A 128 2.57 -7.91 -4.56
CA GLY A 128 3.18 -8.51 -5.75
C GLY A 128 2.78 -7.82 -7.07
N LYS A 129 1.92 -6.79 -7.03
CA LYS A 129 1.33 -6.13 -8.20
C LYS A 129 1.67 -4.65 -8.27
N ASN A 130 1.69 -4.13 -9.49
CA ASN A 130 1.74 -2.68 -9.68
C ASN A 130 0.40 -2.04 -9.26
N LEU A 131 0.47 -0.89 -8.57
CA LEU A 131 -0.71 -0.19 -8.06
C LEU A 131 -1.74 0.14 -9.15
N MET A 132 -1.30 0.61 -10.33
CA MET A 132 -2.21 0.96 -11.42
C MET A 132 -2.80 -0.28 -12.12
N GLU A 133 -2.10 -1.41 -12.10
CA GLU A 133 -2.64 -2.71 -12.51
C GLU A 133 -3.73 -3.16 -11.55
N TYR A 134 -3.51 -3.01 -10.26
CA TYR A 134 -4.52 -3.30 -9.23
C TYR A 134 -5.78 -2.45 -9.43
N VAL A 135 -5.65 -1.13 -9.66
CA VAL A 135 -6.79 -0.25 -9.99
C VAL A 135 -7.56 -0.77 -11.21
N THR A 136 -6.84 -1.18 -12.24
CA THR A 136 -7.45 -1.70 -13.48
C THR A 136 -8.21 -3.01 -13.21
N GLU A 137 -7.59 -3.95 -12.50
CA GLU A 137 -8.23 -5.22 -12.14
C GLU A 137 -9.47 -5.01 -11.26
N TYR A 138 -9.38 -4.10 -10.28
CA TYR A 138 -10.51 -3.77 -9.41
C TYR A 138 -11.68 -3.20 -10.18
N ARG A 139 -11.43 -2.26 -11.11
CA ARG A 139 -12.44 -1.72 -12.02
C ARG A 139 -13.10 -2.80 -12.87
N MET A 140 -12.31 -3.72 -13.41
CA MET A 140 -12.82 -4.84 -14.23
C MET A 140 -13.63 -5.84 -13.38
N MET A 141 -13.24 -6.07 -12.13
CA MET A 141 -14.03 -6.88 -11.19
C MET A 141 -15.40 -6.23 -10.92
N LYS A 142 -15.44 -4.92 -10.65
CA LYS A 142 -16.70 -4.18 -10.48
C LYS A 142 -17.53 -4.15 -11.76
N ALA A 143 -16.89 -3.99 -12.93
CA ALA A 143 -17.58 -4.05 -14.21
C ALA A 143 -18.32 -5.37 -14.42
N ARG A 144 -17.74 -6.51 -14.04
CA ARG A 144 -18.43 -7.81 -14.08
C ARG A 144 -19.71 -7.82 -13.26
N THR A 145 -19.70 -7.21 -12.09
CA THR A 145 -20.92 -7.09 -11.26
C THR A 145 -21.98 -6.27 -11.97
N TYR A 146 -21.63 -5.11 -12.50
CA TYR A 146 -22.59 -4.24 -13.21
C TYR A 146 -23.09 -4.82 -14.53
N LEU A 147 -22.25 -5.56 -15.26
CA LEU A 147 -22.66 -6.24 -16.50
C LEU A 147 -23.73 -7.32 -16.31
N ASN A 148 -23.92 -7.80 -15.09
CA ASN A 148 -25.00 -8.75 -14.79
C ASN A 148 -26.38 -8.08 -14.74
N HIS A 149 -26.42 -6.77 -14.67
CA HIS A 149 -27.64 -5.97 -14.69
C HIS A 149 -27.97 -5.56 -16.10
N VAL A 150 -29.10 -6.07 -16.64
CA VAL A 150 -29.49 -5.87 -18.04
C VAL A 150 -29.90 -4.44 -18.37
N GLU A 151 -30.27 -3.66 -17.34
CA GLU A 151 -30.64 -2.25 -17.44
C GLU A 151 -29.48 -1.33 -17.79
N TYR A 152 -28.23 -1.71 -17.52
CA TYR A 152 -27.07 -0.89 -17.82
C TYR A 152 -26.52 -1.21 -19.22
N LYS A 153 -26.31 -0.19 -20.05
CA LYS A 153 -25.57 -0.36 -21.31
C LYS A 153 -24.08 -0.57 -21.01
N VAL A 154 -23.35 -1.15 -21.95
CA VAL A 154 -21.88 -1.33 -21.79
C VAL A 154 -21.17 0.01 -21.64
N SER A 155 -21.67 1.08 -22.27
CA SER A 155 -21.19 2.45 -22.09
C SER A 155 -21.35 2.95 -20.66
N ASP A 156 -22.52 2.70 -20.07
CA ASP A 156 -22.84 3.15 -18.71
C ASP A 156 -21.94 2.44 -17.70
N VAL A 157 -21.76 1.13 -17.88
CA VAL A 157 -20.83 0.35 -17.05
C VAL A 157 -19.39 0.87 -17.19
N ALA A 158 -18.94 1.23 -18.40
CA ALA A 158 -17.62 1.81 -18.61
C ALA A 158 -17.45 3.10 -17.79
N GLU A 159 -18.42 4.00 -17.82
CA GLU A 159 -18.41 5.25 -17.08
C GLU A 159 -18.44 5.00 -15.56
N MET A 160 -19.32 4.11 -15.08
CA MET A 160 -19.44 3.74 -13.66
C MET A 160 -18.13 3.21 -13.06
N VAL A 161 -17.31 2.55 -13.87
CA VAL A 161 -16.02 2.02 -13.41
C VAL A 161 -14.83 2.92 -13.80
N GLY A 162 -15.08 4.18 -14.15
CA GLY A 162 -14.08 5.22 -14.34
C GLY A 162 -13.37 5.23 -15.70
N TYR A 163 -14.01 4.70 -16.75
CA TYR A 163 -13.53 4.79 -18.13
C TYR A 163 -14.33 5.83 -18.91
N LYS A 164 -13.64 6.83 -19.46
CA LYS A 164 -14.27 7.84 -20.31
C LYS A 164 -14.71 7.29 -21.67
N GLU A 165 -13.97 6.30 -22.18
CA GLU A 165 -14.22 5.73 -23.51
C GLU A 165 -14.60 4.24 -23.40
N ALA A 166 -15.80 3.90 -23.83
CA ALA A 166 -16.31 2.53 -23.85
C ALA A 166 -15.45 1.59 -24.72
N LYS A 167 -14.78 2.11 -25.75
CA LYS A 167 -13.86 1.34 -26.60
C LYS A 167 -12.63 0.88 -25.81
N TYR A 168 -12.02 1.79 -25.05
CA TYR A 168 -10.85 1.45 -24.23
C TYR A 168 -11.23 0.49 -23.09
N PHE A 169 -12.37 0.72 -22.44
CA PHE A 169 -12.94 -0.22 -21.48
C PHE A 169 -13.10 -1.63 -22.05
N SER A 170 -13.76 -1.74 -23.21
CA SER A 170 -14.03 -3.04 -23.87
C SER A 170 -12.75 -3.78 -24.24
N SER A 171 -11.74 -3.06 -24.73
CA SER A 171 -10.41 -3.60 -25.02
C SER A 171 -9.72 -4.13 -23.77
N THR A 172 -9.74 -3.35 -22.67
CA THR A 172 -9.15 -3.75 -21.39
C THR A 172 -9.87 -4.95 -20.78
N PHE A 173 -11.20 -4.95 -20.84
CA PHE A 173 -12.02 -6.06 -20.35
C PHE A 173 -11.71 -7.36 -21.13
N LYS A 174 -11.63 -7.28 -22.47
CA LYS A 174 -11.26 -8.43 -23.31
C LYS A 174 -9.85 -8.94 -23.00
N LYS A 175 -8.90 -8.03 -22.75
CA LYS A 175 -7.53 -8.42 -22.39
C LYS A 175 -7.48 -9.23 -21.09
N ILE A 176 -8.30 -8.87 -20.09
CA ILE A 176 -8.29 -9.52 -18.78
C ILE A 176 -9.13 -10.80 -18.75
N TYR A 177 -10.29 -10.80 -19.42
CA TYR A 177 -11.24 -11.94 -19.35
C TYR A 177 -11.34 -12.77 -20.61
N GLY A 178 -10.58 -12.45 -21.67
CA GLY A 178 -10.58 -13.19 -22.94
C GLY A 178 -11.78 -12.96 -23.82
N MET A 179 -12.79 -12.18 -23.38
CA MET A 179 -14.03 -11.89 -24.11
C MET A 179 -14.47 -10.43 -23.90
N THR A 180 -15.24 -9.90 -24.83
CA THR A 180 -15.79 -8.54 -24.73
C THR A 180 -16.87 -8.45 -23.63
N PRO A 181 -17.17 -7.23 -23.10
CA PRO A 181 -18.26 -7.04 -22.14
C PRO A 181 -19.62 -7.53 -22.65
N LEU A 182 -19.90 -7.37 -23.95
CA LEU A 182 -21.14 -7.82 -24.58
C LEU A 182 -21.21 -9.35 -24.66
N GLU A 183 -20.12 -10.00 -25.07
CA GLU A 183 -20.03 -11.47 -25.08
C GLU A 183 -20.15 -12.03 -23.66
N TYR A 184 -19.55 -11.38 -22.66
CA TYR A 184 -19.66 -11.77 -21.27
C TYR A 184 -21.11 -11.73 -20.78
N ARG A 185 -21.85 -10.67 -21.11
CA ARG A 185 -23.28 -10.52 -20.79
C ARG A 185 -24.13 -11.59 -21.43
N ASN A 186 -23.88 -11.89 -22.73
CA ASN A 186 -24.70 -12.81 -23.51
C ASN A 186 -24.40 -14.30 -23.21
N LYS A 187 -23.30 -14.60 -22.51
CA LYS A 187 -22.89 -15.97 -22.18
C LYS A 187 -23.64 -16.55 -20.98
N ARG A 188 -24.50 -15.75 -20.36
CA ARG A 188 -25.36 -16.11 -19.24
C ARG A 188 -26.79 -16.29 -19.71
#